data_711db508607315c47454856a831a6554
#
_entry.id   711db508607315c47454856a831a6554
#
_cell.length_a   1.000
_cell.length_b   1.000
_cell.length_c   1.000
_cell.angle_alpha   90.00
_cell.angle_beta   90.00
_cell.angle_gamma   90.00
#
_symmetry.space_group_name_H-M   'P 1'
#
loop_
_entity.id
_entity.type
_entity.pdbx_description
1 polymer ?
#
loop_
_entity_poly.entity_id
_entity_poly.type
_entity_poly.pdbx_seq_one_letter_code
_entity_poly.pdbx_strand_id
1 'polypeptide(L)'
;MYWVVSIIPSDALDLLTERFSKVGIVRFTVAEVELMSPDSASTSGDHALRVEVALNEEFLRPAMQVLETMKSEGIDVATHVGHLLDAMRTRTGEQGPEAI
;
A
#
# COMPACT_ATOMS: atom_id res chain seq x y z
N MET A 1 -3.37 2.22 15.09
CA MET A 1 -2.58 2.52 13.88
C MET A 1 -2.26 1.24 13.13
N TYR A 2 -2.27 1.29 11.84
CA TYR A 2 -2.08 0.12 10.99
C TYR A 2 -1.04 0.40 9.92
N TRP A 3 -0.33 -0.65 9.56
CA TRP A 3 0.62 -0.66 8.45
C TRP A 3 0.03 -1.51 7.33
N VAL A 4 -0.19 -0.90 6.18
CA VAL A 4 -0.75 -1.60 5.02
C VAL A 4 0.31 -1.63 3.92
N VAL A 5 0.61 -2.84 3.45
CA VAL A 5 1.56 -3.06 2.36
C VAL A 5 0.84 -3.78 1.25
N SER A 6 0.87 -3.22 0.06
CA SER A 6 0.25 -3.82 -1.12
C SER A 6 1.25 -3.94 -2.24
N ILE A 7 1.22 -5.07 -2.93
CA ILE A 7 1.98 -5.28 -4.15
C ILE A 7 1.00 -5.19 -5.31
N ILE A 8 1.28 -4.30 -6.24
CA ILE A 8 0.41 -4.04 -7.40
C ILE A 8 1.22 -4.01 -8.69
N PRO A 9 0.58 -4.23 -9.85
CA PRO A 9 1.24 -3.99 -11.13
C PRO A 9 1.59 -2.50 -11.30
N SER A 10 2.65 -2.22 -12.02
CA SER A 10 3.10 -0.84 -12.21
C SER A 10 2.07 0.05 -12.91
N ASP A 11 1.25 -0.52 -13.79
CA ASP A 11 0.21 0.22 -14.51
C ASP A 11 -1.04 0.51 -13.65
N ALA A 12 -1.11 -0.03 -12.44
CA ALA A 12 -2.22 0.20 -11.53
C ALA A 12 -2.00 1.38 -10.57
N LEU A 13 -0.81 1.97 -10.56
CA LEU A 13 -0.47 3.02 -9.59
C LEU A 13 -1.36 4.27 -9.71
N ASP A 14 -1.60 4.73 -10.93
CA ASP A 14 -2.42 5.92 -11.16
C ASP A 14 -3.84 5.72 -10.64
N LEU A 15 -4.41 4.55 -10.89
CA LEU A 15 -5.74 4.20 -10.41
C LEU A 15 -5.78 4.14 -8.88
N LEU A 16 -4.78 3.51 -8.27
CA LEU A 16 -4.69 3.43 -6.81
C LEU A 16 -4.57 4.83 -6.19
N THR A 17 -3.71 5.66 -6.75
CA THR A 17 -3.50 7.03 -6.27
C THR A 17 -4.81 7.83 -6.32
N GLU A 18 -5.54 7.75 -7.43
CA GLU A 18 -6.81 8.42 -7.58
C GLU A 18 -7.83 7.94 -6.55
N ARG A 19 -7.98 6.63 -6.40
CA ARG A 19 -8.97 6.05 -5.50
C ARG A 19 -8.62 6.28 -4.02
N PHE A 20 -7.34 6.21 -3.66
CA PHE A 20 -6.90 6.57 -2.30
C PHE A 20 -7.18 8.04 -2.01
N SER A 21 -6.91 8.91 -2.96
CA SER A 21 -7.21 10.35 -2.81
C SER A 21 -8.67 10.60 -2.48
N LYS A 22 -9.58 9.88 -3.13
CA LYS A 22 -11.03 10.03 -2.92
C LYS A 22 -11.48 9.65 -1.50
N VAL A 23 -10.72 8.81 -0.81
CA VAL A 23 -11.02 8.42 0.56
C VAL A 23 -10.12 9.11 1.58
N GLY A 24 -9.37 10.14 1.16
CA GLY A 24 -8.55 10.95 2.04
C GLY A 24 -7.14 10.43 2.28
N ILE A 25 -6.71 9.42 1.55
CA ILE A 25 -5.36 8.85 1.67
C ILE A 25 -4.49 9.48 0.59
N VAL A 26 -3.64 10.44 0.99
CA VAL A 26 -2.84 11.23 0.05
C VAL A 26 -1.33 11.05 0.25
N ARG A 27 -0.92 10.32 1.29
CA ARG A 27 0.50 10.07 1.57
C ARG A 27 0.76 8.58 1.72
N PHE A 28 1.60 8.07 0.87
CA PHE A 28 2.09 6.70 0.92
C PHE A 28 3.40 6.61 0.17
N THR A 29 4.15 5.56 0.42
CA THR A 29 5.42 5.34 -0.27
C THR A 29 5.25 4.26 -1.32
N VAL A 30 6.04 4.38 -2.39
CA VAL A 30 6.04 3.42 -3.49
C VAL A 30 7.48 3.04 -3.81
N ALA A 31 7.73 1.76 -3.98
CA ALA A 31 9.04 1.26 -4.38
C ALA A 31 8.86 0.23 -5.50
N GLU A 32 9.80 0.23 -6.44
CA GLU A 32 9.84 -0.82 -7.45
C GLU A 32 10.43 -2.08 -6.82
N VAL A 33 9.79 -3.22 -7.07
CA VAL A 33 10.22 -4.51 -6.54
C VAL A 33 10.18 -5.57 -7.63
N GLU A 34 10.97 -6.62 -7.44
CA GLU A 34 10.91 -7.81 -8.27
C GLU A 34 10.30 -8.93 -7.44
N LEU A 35 9.28 -9.57 -8.01
CA LEU A 35 8.67 -10.73 -7.38
C LEU A 35 9.39 -11.98 -7.85
N MET A 36 10.01 -12.68 -6.92
CA MET A 36 10.74 -13.90 -7.18
C MET A 36 9.92 -15.11 -6.83
N SER A 37 9.91 -16.10 -7.69
CA SER A 37 9.24 -17.37 -7.43
C SER A 37 10.24 -18.52 -7.67
N PRO A 38 10.29 -19.50 -6.76
CA PRO A 38 11.15 -20.66 -6.95
C PRO A 38 10.77 -21.51 -8.15
N ASP A 39 9.51 -21.40 -8.61
CA ASP A 39 9.03 -22.14 -9.78
C ASP A 39 9.28 -21.39 -11.09
N SER A 40 9.80 -20.18 -11.03
CA SER A 40 10.12 -19.39 -12.21
C SER A 40 11.38 -19.94 -12.89
N ALA A 41 11.25 -20.35 -14.13
CA ALA A 41 12.38 -20.73 -14.97
C ALA A 41 13.14 -19.50 -15.49
N SER A 42 12.64 -18.34 -15.28
CA SER A 42 13.21 -17.06 -15.70
C SER A 42 14.21 -16.56 -14.66
N THR A 43 15.32 -16.00 -15.13
CA THR A 43 16.31 -15.37 -14.25
C THR A 43 15.89 -13.95 -13.84
N SER A 44 14.87 -13.40 -14.49
CA SER A 44 14.31 -12.10 -14.14
C SER A 44 12.95 -12.32 -13.46
N GLY A 45 12.76 -11.75 -12.26
CA GLY A 45 11.48 -11.77 -11.58
C GLY A 45 10.48 -10.84 -12.25
N ASP A 46 9.21 -10.98 -11.88
CA ASP A 46 8.17 -10.05 -12.32
C ASP A 46 8.36 -8.72 -11.63
N HIS A 47 8.23 -7.64 -12.40
CA HIS A 47 8.30 -6.29 -11.87
C HIS A 47 6.95 -5.85 -11.35
N ALA A 48 6.95 -5.26 -10.16
CA ALA A 48 5.75 -4.76 -9.51
C ALA A 48 6.09 -3.54 -8.66
N LEU A 49 5.08 -2.94 -8.08
CA LEU A 49 5.25 -1.83 -7.14
C LEU A 49 4.80 -2.28 -5.75
N ARG A 50 5.58 -1.91 -4.76
CA ARG A 50 5.23 -2.07 -3.36
C ARG A 50 4.76 -0.72 -2.85
N VAL A 51 3.51 -0.68 -2.39
CA VAL A 51 2.89 0.51 -1.82
C VAL A 51 2.76 0.30 -0.33
N GLU A 52 3.27 1.25 0.44
CA GLU A 52 3.22 1.19 1.90
C GLU A 52 2.55 2.43 2.45
N VAL A 53 1.61 2.23 3.35
CA VAL A 53 0.91 3.33 4.00
C VAL A 53 0.62 3.00 5.46
N ALA A 54 0.86 4.00 6.32
CA ALA A 54 0.49 3.92 7.72
C ALA A 54 -0.85 4.64 7.89
N LEU A 55 -1.81 4.00 8.53
CA LEU A 55 -3.18 4.50 8.63
C LEU A 55 -3.69 4.46 10.06
N ASN A 56 -4.45 5.48 10.42
CA ASN A 56 -5.31 5.44 11.58
C ASN A 56 -6.52 4.56 11.29
N GLU A 57 -7.18 4.10 12.33
CA GLU A 57 -8.27 3.13 12.22
C GLU A 57 -9.39 3.60 11.27
N GLU A 58 -9.70 4.89 11.29
CA GLU A 58 -10.75 5.47 10.45
C GLU A 58 -10.49 5.34 8.95
N PHE A 59 -9.21 5.19 8.54
CA PHE A 59 -8.83 5.05 7.14
C PHE A 59 -8.60 3.61 6.72
N LEU A 60 -8.53 2.68 7.65
CA LEU A 60 -8.22 1.29 7.33
C LEU A 60 -9.29 0.65 6.43
N ARG A 61 -10.56 0.74 6.85
CA ARG A 61 -11.65 0.15 6.07
C ARG A 61 -11.77 0.76 4.67
N PRO A 62 -11.76 2.09 4.51
CA PRO A 62 -11.76 2.69 3.17
C PRO A 62 -10.59 2.23 2.30
N ALA A 63 -9.39 2.13 2.85
CA ALA A 63 -8.23 1.63 2.12
C ALA A 63 -8.42 0.20 1.66
N MET A 64 -8.89 -0.66 2.53
CA MET A 64 -9.12 -2.07 2.21
C MET A 64 -10.21 -2.21 1.14
N GLN A 65 -11.26 -1.40 1.19
CA GLN A 65 -12.30 -1.40 0.17
C GLN A 65 -11.77 -1.01 -1.20
N VAL A 66 -10.89 -0.03 -1.27
CA VAL A 66 -10.23 0.36 -2.53
C VAL A 66 -9.44 -0.82 -3.10
N LEU A 67 -8.63 -1.46 -2.27
CA LEU A 67 -7.79 -2.58 -2.71
C LEU A 67 -8.62 -3.80 -3.12
N GLU A 68 -9.66 -4.12 -2.37
CA GLU A 68 -10.56 -5.22 -2.70
C GLU A 68 -11.33 -4.97 -4.00
N THR A 69 -11.77 -3.74 -4.23
CA THR A 69 -12.44 -3.36 -5.48
C THR A 69 -11.50 -3.51 -6.67
N MET A 70 -10.26 -3.07 -6.54
CA MET A 70 -9.26 -3.24 -7.58
C MET A 70 -9.04 -4.72 -7.89
N LYS A 71 -8.97 -5.55 -6.87
CA LYS A 71 -8.81 -7.00 -7.04
C LYS A 71 -10.02 -7.60 -7.76
N SER A 72 -11.23 -7.17 -7.41
CA SER A 72 -12.46 -7.64 -8.06
C SER A 72 -12.53 -7.21 -9.54
N GLU A 73 -11.85 -6.15 -9.91
CA GLU A 73 -11.75 -5.67 -11.29
C GLU A 73 -10.68 -6.42 -12.10
N GLY A 74 -10.05 -7.42 -11.52
CA GLY A 74 -9.05 -8.24 -12.20
C GLY A 74 -7.61 -7.76 -12.06
N ILE A 75 -7.36 -6.77 -11.20
CA ILE A 75 -6.02 -6.29 -10.92
C ILE A 75 -5.37 -7.20 -9.88
N ASP A 76 -4.12 -7.61 -10.14
CA ASP A 76 -3.38 -8.48 -9.22
C ASP A 76 -2.88 -7.66 -8.03
N VAL A 77 -3.61 -7.74 -6.93
CA VAL A 77 -3.31 -7.01 -5.70
C VAL A 77 -3.10 -7.99 -4.56
N ALA A 78 -1.93 -7.93 -3.94
CA ALA A 78 -1.64 -8.68 -2.72
C ALA A 78 -1.45 -7.68 -1.57
N THR A 79 -2.18 -7.85 -0.48
CA THR A 79 -2.18 -6.89 0.63
C THR A 79 -1.89 -7.57 1.95
N HIS A 80 -1.05 -6.94 2.76
CA HIS A 80 -0.75 -7.33 4.12
C HIS A 80 -1.06 -6.18 5.07
N VAL A 81 -1.68 -6.48 6.19
CA VAL A 81 -2.04 -5.48 7.21
C VAL A 81 -1.44 -5.90 8.53
N GLY A 82 -0.82 -4.96 9.21
CA GLY A 82 -0.27 -5.17 10.53
C GLY A 82 -0.59 -3.99 11.45
N HIS A 83 -0.41 -4.20 12.75
CA HIS A 83 -0.52 -3.14 13.72
C HIS A 83 0.78 -2.37 13.85
N LEU A 84 0.68 -1.04 13.99
CA LEU A 84 1.78 -0.18 14.37
C LEU A 84 1.63 0.18 15.84
N LEU A 85 2.73 0.09 16.59
CA LEU A 85 2.75 0.50 17.99
C LEU A 85 2.83 2.02 18.12
N ASP A 86 3.63 2.66 17.26
CA ASP A 86 3.83 4.10 17.29
C ASP A 86 4.33 4.60 15.95
N ALA A 87 4.21 5.91 15.73
CA ALA A 87 4.74 6.59 14.56
C ALA A 87 5.24 7.97 14.98
N MET A 88 6.29 8.46 14.31
CA MET A 88 6.83 9.78 14.58
C MET A 88 7.22 10.45 13.26
N ARG A 89 6.85 11.72 13.11
CA ARG A 89 7.38 12.59 12.06
C ARG A 89 8.54 13.39 12.61
N THR A 90 9.73 13.07 12.17
CA THR A 90 10.93 13.77 12.63
C THR A 90 10.93 15.25 12.21
N ARG A 91 10.32 15.55 11.06
CA ARG A 91 10.24 16.92 10.54
C ARG A 91 9.36 17.83 11.39
N THR A 92 8.23 17.34 11.88
CA THR A 92 7.24 18.12 12.62
C THR A 92 7.20 17.78 14.11
N GLY A 93 7.84 16.68 14.53
CA GLY A 93 7.82 16.21 15.91
C GLY A 93 6.54 15.50 16.29
N GLU A 94 5.61 15.30 15.37
CA GLU A 94 4.36 14.58 15.66
C GLU A 94 4.65 13.11 15.96
N GLN A 95 3.90 12.55 16.90
CA GLN A 95 3.99 11.15 17.28
C GLN A 95 2.61 10.51 17.37
N GLY A 96 2.57 9.18 17.29
CA GLY A 96 1.34 8.41 17.35
C GLY A 96 0.44 8.66 16.14
N PRO A 97 -0.90 8.64 16.32
CA PRO A 97 -1.84 8.80 15.21
C PRO A 97 -1.67 10.09 14.41
N GLU A 98 -1.19 11.15 15.06
CA GLU A 98 -0.99 12.45 14.40
C GLU A 98 0.20 12.45 13.42
N ALA A 99 1.09 11.47 13.54
CA ALA A 99 2.25 11.35 12.65
C ALA A 99 1.92 10.66 11.31
N ILE A 100 0.72 10.14 11.18
CA ILE A 100 0.28 9.39 10.00
C ILE A 100 -0.37 10.29 8.95
#